data_4f92963194f4422f81a7d2900835584c
#
_entry.id   4f92963194f4422f81a7d2900835584c
#
_cell.length_a   1.000
_cell.length_b   1.000
_cell.length_c   1.000
_cell.angle_alpha   90.00
_cell.angle_beta   90.00
_cell.angle_gamma   90.00
#
_symmetry.space_group_name_H-M   'P 1'
#
loop_
_entity.id
_entity.type
_entity.pdbx_description
1 polymer ?
#
loop_
_entity_poly.entity_id
_entity_poly.type
_entity_poly.pdbx_seq_one_letter_code
_entity_poly.pdbx_strand_id
1 'polypeptide(L)'
;RSPLMRSSAASDVYKRQTEDKIFSKETLDNMKNGIEHNIPISASFNLFNYINISPSATYNEKWYFKKVEFDWNPVTNKVDTLPTQYGFYRLYNYNFNVSASTTVYGMYDFTKKRKDRKIQAIRHTLTPSIGFAYTPDFGDPKYGYYKTRQTDSTGRFTTYSPYSVNAYGVPSSGRSMSMNFSLSQNLEMKVLSKRDTSGVKKIKLIDELRISGSYNFLADSMRLSTIPISFRTTLFKNFGINLSMTLDPYRLTPDGKRYNKLFFPGRIVSTGWSFGYTFKSREDRSQSAINDITSIPPEYMNPYYDPYGNMDPVLRRQYMSQMYYDFSLPWNFGFNYAINYNISTGNYPPKGYKKNVTQTVSFNGSLTITPKTGITFQGGYDIKANKLTTSSISISRDLHCWQMSFSWIPFGFHRSWSFNIGVKAASLSDLKYDKSQSMYDNMY
;
A
#
# COMPACT_ATOMS: atom_id res chain seq x y z
N ARG A 1 -19.07 -16.25 -12.86
CA ARG A 1 -17.79 -15.83 -13.50
C ARG A 1 -16.78 -16.94 -13.26
N SER A 2 -16.23 -17.50 -14.31
CA SER A 2 -15.23 -18.57 -14.28
C SER A 2 -13.97 -18.11 -13.52
N PRO A 3 -13.37 -18.95 -12.69
CA PRO A 3 -12.10 -18.61 -12.04
C PRO A 3 -11.01 -18.44 -13.11
N LEU A 4 -10.34 -17.31 -13.07
CA LEU A 4 -9.17 -17.06 -13.91
C LEU A 4 -8.01 -17.90 -13.42
N MET A 5 -7.67 -18.98 -14.12
CA MET A 5 -6.40 -19.67 -13.94
C MET A 5 -5.26 -18.76 -14.40
N ARG A 6 -4.39 -18.40 -13.48
CA ARG A 6 -3.11 -17.77 -13.81
C ARG A 6 -2.00 -18.82 -13.68
N SER A 7 -1.38 -19.13 -14.79
CA SER A 7 -0.13 -19.90 -14.83
C SER A 7 1.01 -18.92 -15.13
N SER A 8 2.03 -18.90 -14.30
CA SER A 8 3.25 -18.14 -14.56
C SER A 8 4.46 -19.07 -14.45
N ALA A 9 5.28 -19.08 -15.47
CA ALA A 9 6.60 -19.70 -15.43
C ALA A 9 7.64 -18.61 -15.23
N ALA A 10 8.44 -18.71 -14.18
CA ALA A 10 9.56 -17.81 -13.93
C ALA A 10 10.86 -18.59 -13.82
N SER A 11 11.90 -18.08 -14.45
CA SER A 11 13.27 -18.48 -14.21
C SER A 11 14.04 -17.30 -13.65
N ASP A 12 14.72 -17.50 -12.52
CA ASP A 12 15.58 -16.50 -11.90
C ASP A 12 17.03 -16.90 -12.08
N VAL A 13 17.80 -16.03 -12.72
CA VAL A 13 19.24 -16.21 -12.96
C VAL A 13 20.01 -15.34 -11.98
N TYR A 14 20.94 -15.91 -11.25
CA TYR A 14 21.75 -15.17 -10.28
C TYR A 14 22.55 -14.05 -10.95
N LYS A 15 22.37 -12.81 -10.47
CA LYS A 15 22.95 -11.56 -10.98
C LYS A 15 24.49 -11.45 -10.96
N ARG A 16 25.23 -12.50 -10.59
CA ARG A 16 26.70 -12.48 -10.47
C ARG A 16 27.44 -13.19 -11.59
N GLN A 17 26.76 -13.55 -12.67
CA GLN A 17 27.42 -14.22 -13.78
C GLN A 17 27.68 -13.25 -14.92
N THR A 18 28.87 -13.35 -15.52
CA THR A 18 29.21 -12.63 -16.74
C THR A 18 28.36 -13.12 -17.90
N GLU A 19 28.00 -12.22 -18.83
CA GLU A 19 27.11 -12.51 -19.97
C GLU A 19 27.51 -13.74 -20.77
N ASP A 20 28.81 -14.02 -20.85
CA ASP A 20 29.39 -15.16 -21.58
C ASP A 20 29.01 -16.54 -21.01
N LYS A 21 28.53 -16.60 -19.77
CA LYS A 21 28.21 -17.85 -19.06
C LYS A 21 26.73 -18.12 -18.89
N ILE A 22 25.85 -17.31 -19.46
CA ILE A 22 24.38 -17.41 -19.28
C ILE A 22 23.87 -18.81 -19.69
N PHE A 23 24.40 -19.41 -20.74
CA PHE A 23 24.00 -20.73 -21.22
C PHE A 23 24.98 -21.85 -20.81
N SER A 24 25.89 -21.60 -19.87
CA SER A 24 26.76 -22.65 -19.36
C SER A 24 25.92 -23.69 -18.58
N LYS A 25 26.41 -24.95 -18.59
CA LYS A 25 25.78 -26.04 -17.82
C LYS A 25 25.64 -25.68 -16.34
N GLU A 26 26.66 -25.03 -15.78
CA GLU A 26 26.67 -24.58 -14.38
C GLU A 26 25.56 -23.56 -14.10
N THR A 27 25.29 -22.62 -15.02
CA THR A 27 24.21 -21.65 -14.91
C THR A 27 22.85 -22.32 -14.99
N LEU A 28 22.66 -23.25 -15.92
CA LEU A 28 21.43 -23.99 -16.08
C LEU A 28 21.12 -24.87 -14.85
N ASP A 29 22.14 -25.51 -14.28
CA ASP A 29 22.01 -26.33 -13.07
C ASP A 29 21.64 -25.48 -11.83
N ASN A 30 22.16 -24.25 -11.75
CA ASN A 30 21.89 -23.32 -10.66
C ASN A 30 20.61 -22.51 -10.86
N MET A 31 20.03 -22.51 -12.06
CA MET A 31 18.82 -21.75 -12.35
C MET A 31 17.67 -22.20 -11.44
N LYS A 32 17.03 -21.23 -10.79
CA LYS A 32 15.77 -21.47 -10.06
C LYS A 32 14.62 -21.52 -11.04
N ASN A 33 14.01 -22.67 -11.16
CA ASN A 33 12.87 -22.87 -12.04
C ASN A 33 11.67 -23.46 -11.29
N GLY A 34 10.53 -23.39 -11.91
CA GLY A 34 9.27 -23.95 -11.40
C GLY A 34 8.07 -23.38 -12.15
N ILE A 35 6.92 -23.99 -11.93
CA ILE A 35 5.64 -23.52 -12.43
C ILE A 35 4.71 -23.37 -11.23
N GLU A 36 4.01 -22.25 -11.13
CA GLU A 36 3.04 -22.01 -10.08
C GLU A 36 1.64 -21.81 -10.69
N HIS A 37 0.68 -22.54 -10.17
CA HIS A 37 -0.73 -22.41 -10.47
C HIS A 37 -1.43 -21.84 -9.25
N ASN A 38 -2.13 -20.72 -9.42
CA ASN A 38 -2.92 -20.10 -8.38
C ASN A 38 -4.39 -20.08 -8.81
N ILE A 39 -5.24 -20.79 -8.08
CA ILE A 39 -6.66 -20.93 -8.36
C ILE A 39 -7.45 -20.30 -7.21
N PRO A 40 -7.83 -19.02 -7.32
CA PRO A 40 -8.72 -18.39 -6.35
C PRO A 40 -10.16 -18.77 -6.67
N ILE A 41 -10.88 -19.22 -5.64
CA ILE A 41 -12.31 -19.51 -5.69
C ILE A 41 -12.99 -18.59 -4.70
N SER A 42 -13.95 -17.81 -5.14
CA SER A 42 -14.70 -16.91 -4.27
C SER A 42 -16.18 -16.85 -4.66
N ALA A 43 -17.02 -16.73 -3.67
CA ALA A 43 -18.43 -16.50 -3.84
C ALA A 43 -18.86 -15.34 -2.93
N SER A 44 -19.96 -14.70 -3.27
CA SER A 44 -20.57 -13.69 -2.42
C SER A 44 -22.07 -13.82 -2.53
N PHE A 45 -22.74 -13.86 -1.41
CA PHE A 45 -24.20 -13.95 -1.33
C PHE A 45 -24.73 -13.17 -0.12
N ASN A 46 -25.93 -12.66 -0.26
CA ASN A 46 -26.60 -11.92 0.81
C ASN A 46 -27.56 -12.86 1.55
N LEU A 47 -27.27 -13.06 2.82
CA LEU A 47 -28.16 -13.76 3.73
C LEU A 47 -29.20 -12.79 4.29
N PHE A 48 -30.48 -13.16 4.20
CA PHE A 48 -31.62 -12.33 4.63
C PHE A 48 -31.63 -10.90 4.03
N ASN A 49 -30.98 -10.67 2.88
CA ASN A 49 -30.80 -9.37 2.20
C ASN A 49 -29.98 -8.33 3.00
N TYR A 50 -29.45 -8.67 4.18
CA TYR A 50 -28.75 -7.71 5.05
C TYR A 50 -27.32 -8.09 5.36
N ILE A 51 -27.00 -9.38 5.37
CA ILE A 51 -25.69 -9.89 5.73
C ILE A 51 -25.00 -10.40 4.45
N ASN A 52 -23.94 -9.74 4.07
CA ASN A 52 -23.10 -10.20 2.98
C ASN A 52 -22.10 -11.24 3.51
N ILE A 53 -22.17 -12.46 2.99
CA ILE A 53 -21.25 -13.55 3.30
C ILE A 53 -20.38 -13.80 2.07
N SER A 54 -19.07 -13.80 2.28
CA SER A 54 -18.09 -13.96 1.20
C SER A 54 -17.10 -15.09 1.57
N PRO A 55 -17.44 -16.34 1.29
CA PRO A 55 -16.50 -17.44 1.38
C PRO A 55 -15.48 -17.36 0.24
N SER A 56 -14.25 -17.70 0.55
CA SER A 56 -13.17 -17.80 -0.42
C SER A 56 -12.22 -18.93 -0.06
N ALA A 57 -11.70 -19.58 -1.07
CA ALA A 57 -10.64 -20.56 -0.97
C ALA A 57 -9.57 -20.24 -2.01
N THR A 58 -8.34 -20.42 -1.65
CA THR A 58 -7.23 -20.31 -2.62
C THR A 58 -6.50 -21.64 -2.64
N TYR A 59 -6.36 -22.18 -3.81
CA TYR A 59 -5.53 -23.36 -4.06
C TYR A 59 -4.32 -22.95 -4.86
N ASN A 60 -3.13 -23.26 -4.33
CA ASN A 60 -1.85 -23.03 -5.01
C ASN A 60 -1.18 -24.35 -5.24
N GLU A 61 -0.67 -24.56 -6.44
CA GLU A 61 0.10 -25.73 -6.82
C GLU A 61 1.42 -25.28 -7.45
N LYS A 62 2.51 -25.92 -7.04
CA LYS A 62 3.86 -25.62 -7.48
C LYS A 62 4.50 -26.87 -8.02
N TRP A 63 5.03 -26.79 -9.24
CA TRP A 63 5.75 -27.87 -9.88
C TRP A 63 7.23 -27.53 -9.93
N TYR A 64 8.01 -28.40 -9.33
CA TYR A 64 9.46 -28.28 -9.29
C TYR A 64 10.11 -29.46 -10.00
N PHE A 65 11.28 -29.23 -10.57
CA PHE A 65 11.98 -30.22 -11.36
C PHE A 65 13.28 -30.66 -10.71
N LYS A 66 13.60 -30.10 -9.54
CA LYS A 66 14.74 -30.49 -8.72
C LYS A 66 14.46 -30.30 -7.23
N LYS A 67 15.17 -31.06 -6.43
CA LYS A 67 15.27 -30.88 -4.98
C LYS A 67 16.69 -31.08 -4.53
N VAL A 68 17.04 -30.47 -3.38
CA VAL A 68 18.37 -30.62 -2.76
C VAL A 68 18.17 -31.01 -1.31
N GLU A 69 18.86 -32.09 -0.91
CA GLU A 69 18.87 -32.55 0.46
C GLU A 69 20.18 -32.23 1.13
N PHE A 70 20.17 -32.17 2.43
CA PHE A 70 21.33 -31.84 3.25
C PHE A 70 21.52 -32.92 4.31
N ASP A 71 22.76 -33.24 4.61
CA ASP A 71 23.09 -34.21 5.66
C ASP A 71 24.22 -33.69 6.54
N TRP A 72 24.29 -34.19 7.77
CA TRP A 72 25.34 -33.84 8.70
C TRP A 72 26.56 -34.75 8.50
N ASN A 73 27.70 -34.14 8.30
CA ASN A 73 28.98 -34.87 8.19
C ASN A 73 29.75 -34.80 9.53
N PRO A 74 29.80 -35.88 10.27
CA PRO A 74 30.46 -35.92 11.58
C PRO A 74 31.98 -35.78 11.49
N VAL A 75 32.58 -36.04 10.34
CA VAL A 75 34.02 -35.94 10.14
C VAL A 75 34.45 -34.47 9.96
N THR A 76 33.71 -33.73 9.15
CA THR A 76 33.99 -32.32 8.86
C THR A 76 33.32 -31.37 9.85
N ASN A 77 32.41 -31.85 10.71
CA ASN A 77 31.54 -31.05 11.57
C ASN A 77 30.77 -29.96 10.81
N LYS A 78 30.31 -30.32 9.60
CA LYS A 78 29.57 -29.40 8.72
C LYS A 78 28.37 -30.09 8.10
N VAL A 79 27.42 -29.26 7.64
CA VAL A 79 26.30 -29.75 6.85
C VAL A 79 26.72 -29.80 5.40
N ASP A 80 26.73 -31.01 4.83
CA ASP A 80 27.02 -31.22 3.43
C ASP A 80 25.74 -31.14 2.58
N THR A 81 25.92 -30.61 1.39
CA THR A 81 24.85 -30.57 0.38
C THR A 81 24.94 -31.85 -0.45
N LEU A 82 23.89 -32.64 -0.43
CA LEU A 82 23.80 -33.83 -1.23
C LEU A 82 23.60 -33.51 -2.72
N PRO A 83 23.94 -34.41 -3.64
CA PRO A 83 23.72 -34.21 -5.07
C PRO A 83 22.28 -33.81 -5.39
N THR A 84 22.11 -32.86 -6.30
CA THR A 84 20.79 -32.42 -6.76
C THR A 84 20.02 -33.59 -7.38
N GLN A 85 18.82 -33.82 -6.88
CA GLN A 85 17.93 -34.84 -7.41
C GLN A 85 16.96 -34.18 -8.40
N TYR A 86 17.02 -34.61 -9.65
CA TYR A 86 16.13 -34.16 -10.71
C TYR A 86 14.91 -35.09 -10.80
N GLY A 87 13.72 -34.50 -11.01
CA GLY A 87 12.47 -35.24 -11.10
C GLY A 87 11.28 -34.28 -11.06
N PHE A 88 10.09 -34.78 -11.24
CA PHE A 88 8.88 -33.98 -11.12
C PHE A 88 8.36 -34.04 -9.69
N TYR A 89 8.28 -32.86 -9.05
CA TYR A 89 7.83 -32.70 -7.68
C TYR A 89 6.66 -31.73 -7.62
N ARG A 90 5.54 -32.22 -7.16
CA ARG A 90 4.31 -31.44 -7.01
C ARG A 90 4.09 -31.06 -5.56
N LEU A 91 4.05 -29.76 -5.28
CA LEU A 91 3.69 -29.23 -3.97
C LEU A 91 2.38 -28.44 -4.11
N TYR A 92 1.51 -28.54 -3.13
CA TYR A 92 0.27 -27.78 -3.12
C TYR A 92 -0.04 -27.28 -1.71
N ASN A 93 -0.76 -26.18 -1.67
CA ASN A 93 -1.34 -25.65 -0.43
C ASN A 93 -2.68 -24.99 -0.72
N TYR A 94 -3.50 -24.91 0.29
CA TYR A 94 -4.79 -24.24 0.21
C TYR A 94 -5.12 -23.55 1.53
N ASN A 95 -5.94 -22.52 1.44
CA ASN A 95 -6.50 -21.83 2.57
C ASN A 95 -7.99 -21.55 2.35
N PHE A 96 -8.71 -21.40 3.44
CA PHE A 96 -10.13 -21.08 3.46
C PHE A 96 -10.33 -19.80 4.26
N ASN A 97 -11.15 -18.89 3.71
CA ASN A 97 -11.60 -17.70 4.41
C ASN A 97 -13.10 -17.55 4.24
N VAL A 98 -13.78 -17.19 5.31
CA VAL A 98 -15.19 -16.81 5.26
C VAL A 98 -15.33 -15.49 5.99
N SER A 99 -15.88 -14.49 5.32
CA SER A 99 -16.18 -13.20 5.95
C SER A 99 -17.68 -12.91 5.88
N ALA A 100 -18.18 -12.31 6.94
CA ALA A 100 -19.55 -11.81 7.03
C ALA A 100 -19.51 -10.32 7.40
N SER A 101 -20.29 -9.51 6.71
CA SER A 101 -20.42 -8.09 7.00
C SER A 101 -21.86 -7.61 6.78
N THR A 102 -22.23 -6.58 7.51
CA THR A 102 -23.52 -5.91 7.33
C THR A 102 -23.35 -4.43 7.49
N THR A 103 -24.32 -3.65 7.01
CA THR A 103 -24.34 -2.20 7.18
C THR A 103 -25.61 -1.78 7.89
N VAL A 104 -25.47 -1.18 9.04
CA VAL A 104 -26.58 -0.65 9.84
C VAL A 104 -26.60 0.87 9.70
N TYR A 105 -27.75 1.42 9.43
CA TYR A 105 -27.99 2.85 9.28
C TYR A 105 -28.80 3.40 10.43
N GLY A 106 -28.26 4.37 11.15
CA GLY A 106 -28.98 5.23 12.06
C GLY A 106 -29.24 6.59 11.40
N MET A 107 -30.46 7.06 11.37
CA MET A 107 -30.78 8.37 10.83
C MET A 107 -31.64 9.16 11.81
N TYR A 108 -31.15 10.34 12.17
CA TYR A 108 -31.90 11.30 12.97
C TYR A 108 -32.28 12.52 12.13
N ASP A 109 -33.59 12.70 11.93
CA ASP A 109 -34.14 13.77 11.10
C ASP A 109 -34.67 14.91 12.00
N PHE A 110 -34.08 16.10 11.85
CA PHE A 110 -34.42 17.30 12.59
C PHE A 110 -35.50 18.12 11.88
N THR A 111 -35.86 17.79 10.63
CA THR A 111 -36.84 18.54 9.86
C THR A 111 -38.27 18.25 10.29
N LYS A 112 -38.50 17.14 11.00
CA LYS A 112 -39.83 16.75 11.51
C LYS A 112 -40.49 17.82 12.39
N LYS A 113 -39.70 18.65 13.09
CA LYS A 113 -40.21 19.74 13.95
C LYS A 113 -40.14 21.13 13.30
N ARG A 114 -39.18 21.38 12.41
CA ARG A 114 -38.98 22.65 11.69
C ARG A 114 -38.20 22.39 10.39
N LYS A 115 -38.75 22.78 9.23
CA LYS A 115 -38.18 22.58 7.90
C LYS A 115 -36.95 23.47 7.62
N ASP A 116 -36.84 24.61 8.27
CA ASP A 116 -35.83 25.66 8.06
C ASP A 116 -34.59 25.51 8.98
N ARG A 117 -34.45 24.39 9.67
CA ARG A 117 -33.27 24.16 10.49
C ARG A 117 -32.03 24.04 9.61
N LYS A 118 -30.93 24.69 10.01
CA LYS A 118 -29.65 24.64 9.33
C LYS A 118 -29.12 23.19 9.23
N ILE A 119 -29.26 22.39 10.29
CA ILE A 119 -28.98 20.95 10.28
C ILE A 119 -30.30 20.23 10.05
N GLN A 120 -30.38 19.49 8.96
CA GLN A 120 -31.59 18.76 8.56
C GLN A 120 -31.61 17.33 9.08
N ALA A 121 -30.52 16.60 8.89
CA ALA A 121 -30.39 15.21 9.34
C ALA A 121 -28.95 14.85 9.67
N ILE A 122 -28.77 13.87 10.54
CA ILE A 122 -27.51 13.19 10.80
C ILE A 122 -27.69 11.71 10.46
N ARG A 123 -26.82 11.16 9.64
CA ARG A 123 -26.75 9.75 9.30
C ARG A 123 -25.50 9.12 9.91
N HIS A 124 -25.68 8.11 10.71
CA HIS A 124 -24.63 7.26 11.22
C HIS A 124 -24.68 5.93 10.48
N THR A 125 -23.57 5.55 9.89
CA THR A 125 -23.41 4.25 9.22
C THR A 125 -22.44 3.42 10.02
N LEU A 126 -22.86 2.22 10.40
CA LEU A 126 -22.08 1.25 11.16
C LEU A 126 -21.91 -0.02 10.32
N THR A 127 -20.65 -0.42 10.07
CA THR A 127 -20.35 -1.60 9.27
C THR A 127 -19.49 -2.57 10.10
N PRO A 128 -20.12 -3.46 10.89
CA PRO A 128 -19.43 -4.56 11.53
C PRO A 128 -19.05 -5.62 10.50
N SER A 129 -17.88 -6.23 10.68
CA SER A 129 -17.45 -7.38 9.91
C SER A 129 -16.74 -8.39 10.81
N ILE A 130 -16.90 -9.65 10.49
CA ILE A 130 -16.22 -10.76 11.11
C ILE A 130 -15.72 -11.69 10.01
N GLY A 131 -14.50 -12.20 10.16
CA GLY A 131 -13.89 -13.12 9.21
C GLY A 131 -13.24 -14.27 9.94
N PHE A 132 -13.29 -15.46 9.36
CA PHE A 132 -12.61 -16.65 9.83
C PHE A 132 -11.65 -17.13 8.75
N ALA A 133 -10.40 -17.37 9.13
CA ALA A 133 -9.34 -17.84 8.24
C ALA A 133 -8.76 -19.15 8.78
N TYR A 134 -8.57 -20.11 7.88
CA TYR A 134 -7.99 -21.41 8.21
C TYR A 134 -7.00 -21.84 7.13
N THR A 135 -5.81 -22.27 7.56
CA THR A 135 -4.77 -22.85 6.71
C THR A 135 -4.29 -24.13 7.40
N PRO A 136 -4.31 -25.29 6.73
CA PRO A 136 -3.76 -26.54 7.26
C PRO A 136 -2.25 -26.47 7.48
N ASP A 137 -1.74 -27.40 8.24
CA ASP A 137 -0.29 -27.57 8.42
C ASP A 137 0.31 -28.33 7.25
N PHE A 138 1.02 -27.63 6.36
CA PHE A 138 1.75 -28.26 5.27
C PHE A 138 3.18 -28.70 5.69
N GLY A 139 3.55 -28.48 6.95
CA GLY A 139 4.73 -29.07 7.57
C GLY A 139 4.52 -30.50 8.06
N ASP A 140 3.28 -31.02 8.04
CA ASP A 140 2.97 -32.38 8.42
C ASP A 140 3.74 -33.38 7.54
N PRO A 141 4.39 -34.40 8.12
CA PRO A 141 5.18 -35.40 7.39
C PRO A 141 4.45 -36.08 6.22
N LYS A 142 3.12 -36.17 6.25
CA LYS A 142 2.31 -36.75 5.16
C LYS A 142 2.48 -36.02 3.82
N TYR A 143 2.85 -34.73 3.83
CA TYR A 143 3.08 -33.94 2.62
C TYR A 143 4.51 -34.12 2.07
N GLY A 144 5.47 -34.48 2.92
CA GLY A 144 6.87 -34.67 2.54
C GLY A 144 7.58 -33.36 2.12
N TYR A 145 7.04 -32.21 2.48
CA TYR A 145 7.61 -30.90 2.08
C TYR A 145 8.77 -30.46 2.94
N TYR A 146 8.89 -31.02 4.13
CA TYR A 146 9.89 -30.66 5.12
C TYR A 146 10.62 -31.91 5.64
N LYS A 147 11.91 -31.72 5.92
CA LYS A 147 12.78 -32.71 6.55
C LYS A 147 13.53 -32.05 7.71
N THR A 148 14.03 -32.86 8.62
CA THR A 148 14.92 -32.41 9.69
C THR A 148 16.35 -32.82 9.38
N ARG A 149 17.32 -31.99 9.75
CA ARG A 149 18.75 -32.29 9.68
C ARG A 149 19.44 -31.85 10.95
N GLN A 150 20.50 -32.52 11.31
CA GLN A 150 21.41 -32.07 12.36
C GLN A 150 22.22 -30.88 11.83
N THR A 151 22.49 -29.88 12.68
CA THR A 151 23.19 -28.64 12.30
C THR A 151 24.52 -28.43 13.01
N ASP A 152 24.74 -29.13 14.12
CA ASP A 152 25.96 -29.02 14.90
C ASP A 152 26.35 -30.34 15.58
N SER A 153 27.54 -30.37 16.13
CA SER A 153 28.08 -31.52 16.86
C SER A 153 27.37 -31.82 18.19
N THR A 154 26.53 -30.91 18.68
CA THR A 154 25.76 -31.11 19.92
C THR A 154 24.45 -31.86 19.67
N GLY A 155 24.14 -32.23 18.44
CA GLY A 155 22.91 -32.95 18.10
C GLY A 155 21.70 -32.03 17.93
N ARG A 156 21.90 -30.74 17.64
CA ARG A 156 20.80 -29.82 17.36
C ARG A 156 20.23 -30.08 15.96
N PHE A 157 18.91 -30.25 15.90
CA PHE A 157 18.17 -30.44 14.65
C PHE A 157 17.47 -29.15 14.20
N THR A 158 17.41 -28.96 12.89
CA THR A 158 16.66 -27.86 12.25
C THR A 158 15.81 -28.43 11.11
N THR A 159 14.58 -27.94 11.02
CA THR A 159 13.68 -28.26 9.91
C THR A 159 14.04 -27.43 8.67
N TYR A 160 14.11 -28.06 7.53
CA TYR A 160 14.33 -27.43 6.23
C TYR A 160 13.45 -28.04 5.17
N SER A 161 13.33 -27.39 4.03
CA SER A 161 12.66 -27.99 2.87
C SER A 161 13.67 -28.26 1.75
N PRO A 162 13.69 -29.49 1.20
CA PRO A 162 14.50 -29.84 0.02
C PRO A 162 14.14 -29.00 -1.22
N TYR A 163 12.97 -28.40 -1.24
CA TYR A 163 12.44 -27.64 -2.37
C TYR A 163 12.73 -26.14 -2.29
N SER A 164 13.36 -25.66 -1.22
CA SER A 164 13.68 -24.23 -0.99
C SER A 164 14.61 -23.61 -2.04
N VAL A 165 15.29 -24.43 -2.81
CA VAL A 165 16.19 -24.01 -3.90
C VAL A 165 15.45 -23.57 -5.16
N ASN A 166 14.13 -23.77 -5.24
CA ASN A 166 13.33 -23.44 -6.42
C ASN A 166 12.73 -22.03 -6.35
N ALA A 167 12.09 -21.57 -7.45
CA ALA A 167 11.69 -20.17 -7.64
C ALA A 167 10.56 -19.70 -6.71
N TYR A 168 9.56 -20.50 -6.41
CA TYR A 168 8.32 -20.07 -5.75
C TYR A 168 8.23 -20.39 -4.25
N GLY A 169 9.33 -20.83 -3.63
CA GLY A 169 9.32 -21.22 -2.22
C GLY A 169 8.44 -22.44 -1.90
N VAL A 170 8.22 -22.71 -0.65
CA VAL A 170 7.55 -23.92 -0.16
C VAL A 170 6.27 -23.53 0.60
N PRO A 171 5.20 -24.33 0.56
CA PRO A 171 4.05 -24.15 1.43
C PRO A 171 4.48 -24.02 2.89
N SER A 172 3.93 -23.06 3.63
CA SER A 172 4.35 -22.78 5.01
C SER A 172 4.04 -23.97 5.95
N SER A 173 4.96 -24.27 6.86
CA SER A 173 4.72 -25.15 7.97
C SER A 173 3.90 -24.46 9.06
N GLY A 174 3.11 -25.23 9.78
CA GLY A 174 2.25 -24.79 10.86
C GLY A 174 0.84 -24.49 10.42
N ARG A 175 -0.11 -25.02 11.21
CA ARG A 175 -1.54 -24.74 11.04
C ARG A 175 -1.84 -23.31 11.49
N SER A 176 -2.70 -22.61 10.77
CA SER A 176 -3.20 -21.29 11.15
C SER A 176 -4.71 -21.29 11.23
N MET A 177 -5.25 -20.72 12.31
CA MET A 177 -6.69 -20.58 12.53
C MET A 177 -6.96 -19.31 13.30
N SER A 178 -7.60 -18.35 12.65
CA SER A 178 -7.85 -17.03 13.23
C SER A 178 -9.23 -16.48 12.89
N MET A 179 -9.75 -15.67 13.79
CA MET A 179 -10.95 -14.88 13.59
C MET A 179 -10.55 -13.40 13.60
N ASN A 180 -10.91 -12.68 12.56
CA ASN A 180 -10.71 -11.24 12.45
C ASN A 180 -12.05 -10.54 12.64
N PHE A 181 -12.05 -9.44 13.36
CA PHE A 181 -13.24 -8.60 13.54
C PHE A 181 -12.90 -7.14 13.28
N SER A 182 -13.83 -6.42 12.68
CA SER A 182 -13.70 -4.99 12.53
C SER A 182 -15.06 -4.30 12.61
N LEU A 183 -15.02 -3.07 13.11
CA LEU A 183 -16.15 -2.17 13.20
C LEU A 183 -15.76 -0.86 12.55
N SER A 184 -16.36 -0.54 11.39
CA SER A 184 -16.16 0.72 10.71
C SER A 184 -17.39 1.61 10.88
N GLN A 185 -17.16 2.88 11.16
CA GLN A 185 -18.21 3.87 11.41
C GLN A 185 -17.96 5.12 10.59
N ASN A 186 -19.04 5.69 10.08
CA ASN A 186 -19.06 6.93 9.33
C ASN A 186 -20.20 7.80 9.83
N LEU A 187 -19.97 9.10 9.95
CA LEU A 187 -20.97 10.06 10.40
C LEU A 187 -21.09 11.22 9.42
N GLU A 188 -22.25 11.36 8.83
CA GLU A 188 -22.57 12.42 7.87
C GLU A 188 -23.70 13.31 8.37
N MET A 189 -23.60 14.59 8.06
CA MET A 189 -24.60 15.60 8.38
C MET A 189 -25.12 16.23 7.09
N LYS A 190 -26.45 16.38 7.00
CA LYS A 190 -27.13 17.09 5.94
C LYS A 190 -27.47 18.49 6.44
N VAL A 191 -26.97 19.51 5.76
CA VAL A 191 -27.22 20.93 6.12
C VAL A 191 -27.89 21.66 4.99
N LEU A 192 -28.75 22.65 5.35
CA LEU A 192 -29.35 23.56 4.39
C LEU A 192 -28.29 24.44 3.74
N SER A 193 -28.26 24.52 2.42
CA SER A 193 -27.32 25.31 1.65
C SER A 193 -28.03 26.10 0.57
N LYS A 194 -27.94 27.40 0.63
CA LYS A 194 -28.52 28.30 -0.38
C LYS A 194 -27.69 28.35 -1.68
N ARG A 195 -26.49 27.78 -1.65
CA ARG A 195 -25.54 27.80 -2.80
C ARG A 195 -25.58 26.53 -3.65
N ASP A 196 -26.15 25.45 -3.13
CA ASP A 196 -26.29 24.20 -3.86
C ASP A 196 -27.65 24.15 -4.58
N THR A 197 -27.65 23.68 -5.81
CA THR A 197 -28.86 23.52 -6.65
C THR A 197 -29.93 22.63 -6.00
N SER A 198 -29.52 21.67 -5.15
CA SER A 198 -30.41 20.81 -4.39
C SER A 198 -30.93 21.42 -3.08
N GLY A 199 -30.53 22.66 -2.75
CA GLY A 199 -30.88 23.34 -1.49
C GLY A 199 -30.22 22.73 -0.25
N VAL A 200 -29.47 21.63 -0.36
CA VAL A 200 -28.88 20.90 0.76
C VAL A 200 -27.46 20.41 0.43
N LYS A 201 -26.59 20.47 1.44
CA LYS A 201 -25.21 20.00 1.35
C LYS A 201 -24.97 18.88 2.34
N LYS A 202 -24.28 17.83 1.90
CA LYS A 202 -23.78 16.76 2.78
C LYS A 202 -22.39 17.13 3.28
N ILE A 203 -22.18 17.03 4.57
CA ILE A 203 -20.88 17.25 5.24
C ILE A 203 -20.55 15.98 6.02
N LYS A 204 -19.40 15.42 5.76
CA LYS A 204 -18.88 14.32 6.56
C LYS A 204 -18.30 14.89 7.86
N LEU A 205 -18.76 14.39 9.00
CA LEU A 205 -18.24 14.73 10.32
C LEU A 205 -17.13 13.77 10.72
N ILE A 206 -17.32 12.49 10.37
CA ILE A 206 -16.34 11.43 10.54
C ILE A 206 -16.30 10.68 9.22
N ASP A 207 -15.17 10.74 8.52
CA ASP A 207 -14.98 9.99 7.29
C ASP A 207 -14.89 8.51 7.59
N GLU A 208 -14.12 8.14 8.62
CA GLU A 208 -13.98 6.77 9.09
C GLU A 208 -13.50 6.74 10.55
N LEU A 209 -14.18 5.99 11.39
CA LEU A 209 -13.67 5.49 12.66
C LEU A 209 -13.68 3.96 12.59
N ARG A 210 -12.50 3.36 12.61
CA ARG A 210 -12.35 1.90 12.50
C ARG A 210 -11.66 1.34 13.73
N ILE A 211 -12.25 0.29 14.28
CA ILE A 211 -11.70 -0.54 15.35
C ILE A 211 -11.58 -1.95 14.79
N SER A 212 -10.43 -2.59 14.95
CA SER A 212 -10.24 -3.96 14.45
C SER A 212 -9.38 -4.78 15.41
N GLY A 213 -9.43 -6.09 15.25
CA GLY A 213 -8.63 -7.01 16.01
C GLY A 213 -8.73 -8.43 15.44
N SER A 214 -7.90 -9.32 15.98
CA SER A 214 -7.92 -10.73 15.61
C SER A 214 -7.74 -11.62 16.83
N TYR A 215 -8.33 -12.79 16.74
CA TYR A 215 -8.19 -13.84 17.75
C TYR A 215 -7.56 -15.06 17.10
N ASN A 216 -6.41 -15.50 17.63
CA ASN A 216 -5.71 -16.70 17.18
C ASN A 216 -6.13 -17.88 18.05
N PHE A 217 -6.80 -18.85 17.44
CA PHE A 217 -7.31 -20.04 18.16
C PHE A 217 -6.19 -21.01 18.57
N LEU A 218 -5.07 -20.96 17.87
CA LEU A 218 -3.96 -21.91 18.05
C LEU A 218 -2.84 -21.40 18.96
N ALA A 219 -2.89 -20.15 19.34
CA ALA A 219 -1.90 -19.62 20.27
C ALA A 219 -2.13 -20.19 21.69
N ASP A 220 -1.06 -20.60 22.36
CA ASP A 220 -1.12 -21.13 23.72
C ASP A 220 -1.54 -20.04 24.72
N SER A 221 -1.09 -18.81 24.49
CA SER A 221 -1.40 -17.65 25.32
C SER A 221 -1.56 -16.39 24.49
N MET A 222 -2.17 -15.37 25.06
CA MET A 222 -2.35 -14.06 24.41
C MET A 222 -3.03 -14.14 23.04
N ARG A 223 -4.11 -14.89 22.98
CA ARG A 223 -4.85 -15.22 21.76
C ARG A 223 -5.45 -14.00 21.05
N LEU A 224 -5.78 -12.93 21.82
CA LEU A 224 -6.30 -11.69 21.26
C LEU A 224 -5.14 -10.81 20.79
N SER A 225 -5.21 -10.29 19.57
CA SER A 225 -4.21 -9.34 19.07
C SER A 225 -4.30 -7.98 19.80
N THR A 226 -3.33 -7.12 19.55
CA THR A 226 -3.52 -5.69 19.79
C THR A 226 -4.69 -5.16 18.95
N ILE A 227 -5.35 -4.11 19.45
CA ILE A 227 -6.55 -3.51 18.85
C ILE A 227 -6.17 -2.17 18.24
N PRO A 228 -5.91 -2.10 16.92
CA PRO A 228 -5.74 -0.85 16.22
C PRO A 228 -7.08 -0.11 16.11
N ILE A 229 -7.02 1.18 16.39
CA ILE A 229 -8.11 2.14 16.23
C ILE A 229 -7.60 3.22 15.28
N SER A 230 -8.35 3.51 14.23
CA SER A 230 -8.05 4.59 13.30
C SER A 230 -9.26 5.51 13.16
N PHE A 231 -8.99 6.79 13.23
CA PHE A 231 -9.98 7.84 13.01
C PHE A 231 -9.48 8.80 11.94
N ARG A 232 -10.34 9.11 11.01
CA ARG A 232 -10.07 10.07 9.94
C ARG A 232 -11.27 10.97 9.73
N THR A 233 -11.00 12.26 9.58
CA THR A 233 -11.99 13.23 9.14
C THR A 233 -11.36 14.34 8.33
N THR A 234 -12.12 14.91 7.40
CA THR A 234 -11.72 16.04 6.57
C THR A 234 -12.66 17.19 6.81
N LEU A 235 -12.20 18.18 7.56
CA LEU A 235 -12.98 19.39 7.85
C LEU A 235 -12.70 20.47 6.80
N PHE A 236 -13.67 21.35 6.57
CA PHE A 236 -13.54 22.52 5.69
C PHE A 236 -12.97 22.19 4.29
N LYS A 237 -13.25 20.99 3.75
CA LYS A 237 -12.80 20.45 2.46
C LYS A 237 -11.33 20.04 2.38
N ASN A 238 -10.41 20.73 3.05
CA ASN A 238 -8.97 20.58 2.88
C ASN A 238 -8.20 20.34 4.17
N PHE A 239 -8.85 20.40 5.33
CA PHE A 239 -8.21 20.16 6.63
C PHE A 239 -8.41 18.72 7.06
N GLY A 240 -7.39 17.90 6.87
CA GLY A 240 -7.38 16.50 7.27
C GLY A 240 -6.90 16.30 8.70
N ILE A 241 -7.63 15.49 9.45
CA ILE A 241 -7.25 15.03 10.79
C ILE A 241 -7.22 13.51 10.74
N ASN A 242 -6.09 12.93 11.10
CA ASN A 242 -5.95 11.49 11.27
C ASN A 242 -5.43 11.19 12.67
N LEU A 243 -6.04 10.20 13.29
CA LEU A 243 -5.61 9.65 14.57
C LEU A 243 -5.50 8.14 14.42
N SER A 244 -4.38 7.60 14.84
CA SER A 244 -4.18 6.17 14.99
C SER A 244 -3.81 5.86 16.42
N MET A 245 -4.34 4.77 16.95
CA MET A 245 -4.03 4.30 18.29
C MET A 245 -4.04 2.77 18.29
N THR A 246 -3.07 2.18 18.99
CA THR A 246 -3.02 0.73 19.18
C THR A 246 -3.13 0.45 20.67
N LEU A 247 -4.13 -0.33 21.02
CA LEU A 247 -4.36 -0.80 22.38
C LEU A 247 -3.84 -2.23 22.55
N ASP A 248 -3.14 -2.50 23.61
CA ASP A 248 -2.79 -3.85 24.05
C ASP A 248 -3.79 -4.28 25.14
N PRO A 249 -4.59 -5.33 24.90
CA PRO A 249 -5.60 -5.77 25.87
C PRO A 249 -5.00 -6.53 27.06
N TYR A 250 -3.70 -6.79 27.05
CA TYR A 250 -3.05 -7.57 28.11
C TYR A 250 -2.32 -6.69 29.13
N ARG A 251 -2.35 -7.15 30.37
CA ARG A 251 -1.57 -6.54 31.46
C ARG A 251 -0.09 -6.84 31.30
N LEU A 252 0.72 -6.02 31.95
CA LEU A 252 2.15 -6.25 32.10
C LEU A 252 2.49 -6.66 33.52
N THR A 253 3.51 -7.51 33.65
CA THR A 253 4.21 -7.76 34.91
C THR A 253 5.04 -6.54 35.27
N PRO A 254 5.49 -6.42 36.54
CA PRO A 254 6.44 -5.36 36.97
C PRO A 254 7.70 -5.30 36.12
N ASP A 255 8.13 -6.44 35.54
CA ASP A 255 9.30 -6.57 34.67
C ASP A 255 9.01 -6.16 33.22
N GLY A 256 7.80 -5.69 32.93
CA GLY A 256 7.42 -5.23 31.61
C GLY A 256 7.02 -6.33 30.60
N LYS A 257 6.91 -7.58 31.03
CA LYS A 257 6.45 -8.70 30.19
C LYS A 257 4.93 -8.76 30.16
N ARG A 258 4.37 -9.08 29.01
CA ARG A 258 2.91 -9.32 28.88
C ARG A 258 2.56 -10.63 29.59
N TYR A 259 1.44 -10.66 30.29
CA TYR A 259 0.88 -11.91 30.83
C TYR A 259 -0.60 -12.06 30.47
N ASN A 260 -1.07 -13.28 30.42
CA ASN A 260 -2.36 -13.65 29.87
C ASN A 260 -3.55 -13.25 30.77
N LYS A 261 -3.67 -11.95 31.05
CA LYS A 261 -4.82 -11.38 31.78
C LYS A 261 -5.29 -10.13 31.05
N LEU A 262 -6.51 -10.21 30.53
CA LEU A 262 -7.18 -9.11 29.85
C LEU A 262 -7.57 -8.01 30.84
N PHE A 263 -7.58 -6.78 30.37
CA PHE A 263 -8.20 -5.65 31.05
C PHE A 263 -8.76 -4.65 30.01
N PHE A 264 -9.90 -4.08 30.33
CA PHE A 264 -10.54 -3.10 29.47
C PHE A 264 -10.31 -1.67 30.02
N PRO A 265 -10.06 -0.68 29.14
CA PRO A 265 -10.05 -0.67 27.68
C PRO A 265 -8.73 -1.15 27.03
N GLY A 266 -7.74 -1.57 27.80
CA GLY A 266 -6.42 -1.90 27.31
C GLY A 266 -5.40 -0.76 27.53
N ARG A 267 -4.13 -1.06 27.26
CA ARG A 267 -3.01 -0.14 27.38
C ARG A 267 -2.64 0.44 26.02
N ILE A 268 -2.45 1.76 25.95
CA ILE A 268 -1.95 2.40 24.74
C ILE A 268 -0.50 1.99 24.52
N VAL A 269 -0.23 1.35 23.40
CA VAL A 269 1.12 0.97 22.94
C VAL A 269 1.69 2.03 22.03
N SER A 270 0.88 2.52 21.12
CA SER A 270 1.24 3.59 20.21
C SER A 270 0.05 4.48 19.94
N THR A 271 0.30 5.75 19.69
CA THR A 271 -0.68 6.68 19.16
C THR A 271 0.01 7.66 18.22
N GLY A 272 -0.66 7.94 17.10
CA GLY A 272 -0.22 8.89 16.11
C GLY A 272 -1.34 9.91 15.83
N TRP A 273 -0.99 11.17 15.79
CA TRP A 273 -1.89 12.27 15.47
C TRP A 273 -1.30 13.03 14.30
N SER A 274 -2.07 13.28 13.28
CA SER A 274 -1.63 14.14 12.19
C SER A 274 -2.72 15.12 11.77
N PHE A 275 -2.29 16.33 11.47
CA PHE A 275 -3.12 17.43 11.02
C PHE A 275 -2.52 17.96 9.73
N GLY A 276 -3.28 17.94 8.66
CA GLY A 276 -2.81 18.40 7.37
C GLY A 276 -3.79 19.38 6.72
N TYR A 277 -3.23 20.33 6.00
CA TYR A 277 -3.98 21.25 5.16
C TYR A 277 -3.34 21.36 3.80
N THR A 278 -4.16 21.34 2.75
CA THR A 278 -3.69 21.52 1.39
C THR A 278 -4.27 22.80 0.80
N PHE A 279 -3.38 23.73 0.52
CA PHE A 279 -3.68 24.92 -0.25
C PHE A 279 -3.64 24.56 -1.73
N LYS A 280 -4.56 25.08 -2.51
CA LYS A 280 -4.61 24.91 -3.96
C LYS A 280 -4.89 26.25 -4.62
N SER A 281 -4.31 26.47 -5.78
CA SER A 281 -4.77 27.55 -6.66
C SER A 281 -6.25 27.36 -6.96
N ARG A 282 -6.98 28.42 -7.28
CA ARG A 282 -8.35 28.30 -7.77
C ARG A 282 -8.34 27.38 -8.98
N GLU A 283 -9.16 26.32 -8.94
CA GLU A 283 -9.48 25.55 -10.16
C GLU A 283 -10.15 26.51 -11.13
N ASP A 284 -9.46 26.85 -12.19
CA ASP A 284 -10.09 27.56 -13.28
C ASP A 284 -11.15 26.65 -13.91
N ARG A 285 -12.31 27.21 -14.17
CA ARG A 285 -13.38 26.57 -14.94
C ARG A 285 -12.94 26.13 -16.35
N SER A 286 -11.73 26.50 -16.78
CA SER A 286 -11.14 26.15 -18.06
C SER A 286 -10.87 24.64 -18.21
N GLN A 287 -10.62 23.87 -17.16
CA GLN A 287 -10.44 22.41 -17.32
C GLN A 287 -11.77 21.66 -17.59
N SER A 288 -12.90 22.15 -17.11
CA SER A 288 -14.19 21.58 -17.54
C SER A 288 -14.52 21.96 -19.00
N ALA A 289 -14.08 23.12 -19.46
CA ALA A 289 -14.22 23.51 -20.86
C ALA A 289 -13.29 22.73 -21.81
N ILE A 290 -12.08 22.32 -21.34
CA ILE A 290 -11.13 21.51 -22.14
C ILE A 290 -11.69 20.10 -22.36
N ASN A 291 -12.40 19.53 -21.39
CA ASN A 291 -13.05 18.23 -21.57
C ASN A 291 -14.27 18.29 -22.52
N ASP A 292 -14.88 19.46 -22.69
CA ASP A 292 -15.94 19.68 -23.68
C ASP A 292 -15.38 19.85 -25.11
N ILE A 293 -14.10 20.21 -25.25
CA ILE A 293 -13.44 20.47 -26.55
C ILE A 293 -12.97 19.16 -27.23
N THR A 294 -12.82 18.07 -26.49
CA THR A 294 -12.61 16.74 -27.11
C THR A 294 -13.81 16.25 -27.92
N SER A 295 -14.91 17.00 -27.94
CA SER A 295 -16.09 16.77 -28.77
C SER A 295 -16.14 17.60 -30.06
N ILE A 296 -15.04 18.28 -30.45
CA ILE A 296 -15.00 18.97 -31.76
C ILE A 296 -15.03 17.89 -32.84
N PRO A 297 -16.02 17.93 -33.76
CA PRO A 297 -16.08 16.98 -34.84
C PRO A 297 -14.80 16.99 -35.70
N PRO A 298 -14.34 15.81 -36.18
CA PRO A 298 -13.11 15.69 -36.97
C PRO A 298 -13.02 16.58 -38.20
N GLU A 299 -14.15 17.01 -38.75
CA GLU A 299 -14.26 17.90 -39.90
C GLU A 299 -13.68 19.30 -39.66
N TYR A 300 -13.54 19.75 -38.38
CA TYR A 300 -12.91 21.02 -38.01
C TYR A 300 -11.41 20.89 -37.73
N MET A 301 -10.84 19.69 -37.81
CA MET A 301 -9.41 19.45 -37.64
C MET A 301 -8.61 19.45 -38.95
N ASN A 302 -9.17 19.89 -40.06
CA ASN A 302 -8.46 19.94 -41.34
C ASN A 302 -7.47 21.12 -41.38
N PRO A 303 -6.15 20.89 -41.52
CA PRO A 303 -5.13 21.94 -41.48
C PRO A 303 -5.17 22.88 -42.70
N TYR A 304 -5.99 22.60 -43.73
CA TYR A 304 -6.22 23.48 -44.89
C TYR A 304 -7.41 24.41 -44.73
N TYR A 305 -8.15 24.31 -43.63
CA TYR A 305 -9.24 25.24 -43.31
C TYR A 305 -8.66 26.43 -42.57
N ASP A 306 -8.98 27.66 -43.04
CA ASP A 306 -8.67 28.86 -42.26
C ASP A 306 -9.32 28.74 -40.87
N PRO A 307 -8.56 28.49 -39.82
CA PRO A 307 -9.14 28.17 -38.49
C PRO A 307 -9.88 29.36 -37.89
N TYR A 308 -9.84 30.52 -38.53
CA TYR A 308 -10.37 31.76 -37.95
C TYR A 308 -11.47 32.41 -38.85
N GLY A 309 -11.59 32.06 -40.15
CA GLY A 309 -12.47 32.72 -41.09
C GLY A 309 -13.97 32.34 -41.02
N ASN A 310 -14.26 31.04 -40.84
CA ASN A 310 -15.62 30.50 -40.86
C ASN A 310 -16.10 29.88 -39.54
N MET A 311 -15.42 30.16 -38.46
CA MET A 311 -15.78 29.66 -37.14
C MET A 311 -16.90 30.50 -36.51
N ASP A 312 -17.91 29.83 -35.96
CA ASP A 312 -18.96 30.49 -35.17
C ASP A 312 -18.34 31.48 -34.18
N PRO A 313 -18.88 32.72 -34.05
CA PRO A 313 -18.34 33.74 -33.14
C PRO A 313 -18.22 33.30 -31.70
N VAL A 314 -19.06 32.35 -31.22
CA VAL A 314 -19.00 31.80 -29.87
C VAL A 314 -17.83 30.82 -29.75
N LEU A 315 -17.66 29.92 -30.73
CA LEU A 315 -16.53 28.99 -30.83
C LEU A 315 -15.20 29.74 -31.02
N ARG A 316 -15.18 30.79 -31.85
CA ARG A 316 -14.01 31.67 -32.04
C ARG A 316 -13.61 32.37 -30.74
N ARG A 317 -14.57 32.88 -29.99
CA ARG A 317 -14.31 33.50 -28.67
C ARG A 317 -13.79 32.49 -27.65
N GLN A 318 -14.29 31.27 -27.71
CA GLN A 318 -13.86 30.15 -26.86
C GLN A 318 -12.45 29.68 -27.23
N TYR A 319 -12.11 29.62 -28.51
CA TYR A 319 -10.78 29.27 -29.00
C TYR A 319 -9.73 30.38 -28.69
N MET A 320 -10.13 31.63 -28.87
CA MET A 320 -9.28 32.77 -28.53
C MET A 320 -9.07 32.92 -27.02
N SER A 321 -10.04 32.53 -26.18
CA SER A 321 -9.86 32.51 -24.74
C SER A 321 -8.87 31.41 -24.28
N GLN A 322 -8.64 30.38 -25.10
CA GLN A 322 -7.64 29.34 -24.85
C GLN A 322 -6.22 29.76 -25.27
N MET A 323 -6.11 30.67 -26.23
CA MET A 323 -4.81 31.26 -26.59
C MET A 323 -4.33 32.33 -25.60
N TYR A 324 -5.22 32.86 -24.79
CA TYR A 324 -4.82 33.69 -23.66
C TYR A 324 -4.33 32.77 -22.56
N TYR A 325 -3.01 32.65 -22.45
CA TYR A 325 -2.38 32.03 -21.28
C TYR A 325 -2.87 32.80 -20.04
N ASP A 326 -3.79 32.19 -19.31
CA ASP A 326 -4.09 32.67 -17.99
C ASP A 326 -2.85 32.38 -17.13
N PHE A 327 -2.18 33.44 -16.66
CA PHE A 327 -0.99 33.38 -15.82
C PHE A 327 -1.29 32.86 -14.40
N SER A 328 -2.50 32.36 -14.14
CA SER A 328 -2.81 31.65 -12.91
C SER A 328 -2.13 30.28 -12.97
N LEU A 329 -0.87 30.24 -12.51
CA LEU A 329 -0.11 29.00 -12.44
C LEU A 329 -0.83 28.00 -11.49
N PRO A 330 -1.23 26.80 -11.98
CA PRO A 330 -1.81 25.79 -11.10
C PRO A 330 -0.75 25.33 -10.09
N TRP A 331 -1.04 25.53 -8.81
CA TRP A 331 -0.16 25.08 -7.75
C TRP A 331 -0.95 24.43 -6.62
N ASN A 332 -0.30 23.53 -5.93
CA ASN A 332 -0.75 23.04 -4.64
C ASN A 332 0.41 23.05 -3.64
N PHE A 333 0.07 23.29 -2.39
CA PHE A 333 1.00 23.23 -1.27
C PHE A 333 0.31 22.49 -0.11
N GLY A 334 0.84 21.35 0.27
CA GLY A 334 0.39 20.57 1.40
C GLY A 334 1.33 20.76 2.60
N PHE A 335 0.73 20.95 3.75
CA PHE A 335 1.42 20.98 5.03
C PHE A 335 0.80 19.92 5.92
N ASN A 336 1.62 19.14 6.61
CA ASN A 336 1.18 18.14 7.57
C ASN A 336 2.07 18.14 8.81
N TYR A 337 1.47 18.23 9.97
CA TYR A 337 2.14 18.07 11.26
C TYR A 337 1.73 16.74 11.87
N ALA A 338 2.68 15.94 12.28
CA ALA A 338 2.46 14.64 12.88
C ALA A 338 3.20 14.49 14.21
N ILE A 339 2.49 13.94 15.19
CA ILE A 339 3.01 13.52 16.48
C ILE A 339 2.84 12.01 16.56
N ASN A 340 3.91 11.29 16.81
CA ASN A 340 3.86 9.86 17.05
C ASN A 340 4.44 9.56 18.44
N TYR A 341 3.65 8.84 19.22
CA TYR A 341 4.03 8.32 20.52
C TYR A 341 4.07 6.81 20.47
N ASN A 342 5.16 6.22 20.88
CA ASN A 342 5.35 4.77 20.93
C ASN A 342 6.03 4.37 22.24
N ILE A 343 5.52 3.29 22.82
CA ILE A 343 6.11 2.66 24.00
C ILE A 343 6.83 1.40 23.55
N SER A 344 8.16 1.43 23.55
CA SER A 344 8.96 0.24 23.26
C SER A 344 9.11 -0.61 24.53
N THR A 345 8.74 -1.88 24.43
CA THR A 345 8.91 -2.89 25.50
C THR A 345 10.16 -3.75 25.29
N GLY A 346 11.04 -3.38 24.31
CA GLY A 346 12.23 -4.16 23.99
C GLY A 346 13.29 -4.09 25.08
N ASN A 347 13.88 -5.22 25.43
CA ASN A 347 15.12 -5.52 26.17
C ASN A 347 15.73 -4.43 27.09
N TYR A 348 14.91 -3.73 27.86
CA TYR A 348 15.38 -2.78 28.86
C TYR A 348 15.29 -3.38 30.26
N PRO A 349 16.26 -3.07 31.12
CA PRO A 349 16.22 -3.51 32.51
C PRO A 349 14.96 -2.99 33.23
N PRO A 350 14.56 -3.58 34.38
CA PRO A 350 13.21 -3.49 34.96
C PRO A 350 12.74 -2.09 35.41
N LYS A 351 13.42 -1.03 35.03
CA LYS A 351 13.14 0.36 35.42
C LYS A 351 12.53 1.21 34.30
N GLY A 352 11.52 0.75 33.62
CA GLY A 352 10.66 1.67 32.88
C GLY A 352 10.65 1.49 31.34
N TYR A 353 9.48 1.73 30.83
CA TYR A 353 9.22 1.79 29.38
C TYR A 353 9.94 2.97 28.74
N LYS A 354 10.68 2.77 27.68
CA LYS A 354 11.17 3.89 26.89
C LYS A 354 10.02 4.48 26.08
N LYS A 355 9.58 5.66 26.50
CA LYS A 355 8.63 6.47 25.76
C LYS A 355 9.38 7.18 24.64
N ASN A 356 8.98 6.93 23.40
CA ASN A 356 9.53 7.63 22.26
C ASN A 356 8.43 8.53 21.67
N VAL A 357 8.69 9.83 21.64
CA VAL A 357 7.83 10.82 21.00
C VAL A 357 8.60 11.39 19.82
N THR A 358 8.05 11.32 18.63
CA THR A 358 8.57 11.98 17.44
C THR A 358 7.55 13.00 16.95
N GLN A 359 8.05 14.16 16.58
CA GLN A 359 7.23 15.25 16.04
C GLN A 359 7.83 15.69 14.72
N THR A 360 7.04 15.59 13.67
CA THR A 360 7.48 15.92 12.33
C THR A 360 6.54 16.90 11.66
N VAL A 361 7.12 17.86 11.00
CA VAL A 361 6.42 18.72 10.04
C VAL A 361 6.84 18.25 8.66
N SER A 362 5.90 17.98 7.80
CA SER A 362 6.17 17.66 6.40
C SER A 362 5.43 18.64 5.48
N PHE A 363 6.04 18.92 4.37
CA PHE A 363 5.49 19.76 3.33
C PHE A 363 5.73 19.13 1.96
N ASN A 364 4.78 19.29 1.10
CA ASN A 364 4.84 18.84 -0.28
C ASN A 364 4.07 19.81 -1.16
N GLY A 365 4.46 19.88 -2.42
CA GLY A 365 3.72 20.74 -3.33
C GLY A 365 4.07 20.47 -4.77
N SER A 366 3.26 21.02 -5.63
CA SER A 366 3.52 21.07 -7.07
C SER A 366 3.21 22.44 -7.61
N LEU A 367 3.98 22.82 -8.61
CA LEU A 367 3.82 24.06 -9.37
C LEU A 367 3.92 23.70 -10.86
N THR A 368 2.89 24.02 -11.62
CA THR A 368 2.89 23.86 -13.06
C THR A 368 3.26 25.20 -13.68
N ILE A 369 4.54 25.38 -14.07
CA ILE A 369 5.04 26.65 -14.65
C ILE A 369 4.48 26.85 -16.05
N THR A 370 4.40 25.78 -16.83
CA THR A 370 3.76 25.76 -18.15
C THR A 370 2.98 24.45 -18.29
N PRO A 371 2.04 24.34 -19.25
CA PRO A 371 1.35 23.06 -19.51
C PRO A 371 2.29 21.87 -19.74
N LYS A 372 3.55 22.15 -20.08
CA LYS A 372 4.59 21.14 -20.37
C LYS A 372 5.69 21.06 -19.32
N THR A 373 5.64 21.90 -18.27
CA THR A 373 6.71 21.96 -17.24
C THR A 373 6.10 21.98 -15.87
N GLY A 374 6.40 20.93 -15.09
CA GLY A 374 5.98 20.80 -13.70
C GLY A 374 7.18 20.72 -12.76
N ILE A 375 7.02 21.31 -11.58
CA ILE A 375 7.95 21.17 -10.45
C ILE A 375 7.17 20.54 -9.32
N THR A 376 7.74 19.52 -8.71
CA THR A 376 7.24 18.94 -7.46
C THR A 376 8.32 19.02 -6.41
N PHE A 377 7.92 19.28 -5.18
CA PHE A 377 8.83 19.27 -4.05
C PHE A 377 8.19 18.58 -2.84
N GLN A 378 9.01 17.94 -2.07
CA GLN A 378 8.63 17.35 -0.78
C GLN A 378 9.76 17.48 0.20
N GLY A 379 9.44 17.60 1.47
CA GLY A 379 10.41 17.69 2.53
C GLY A 379 9.75 17.65 3.89
N GLY A 380 10.57 17.70 4.93
CA GLY A 380 10.07 17.74 6.29
C GLY A 380 11.15 18.11 7.28
N TYR A 381 10.74 18.29 8.51
CA TYR A 381 11.57 18.66 9.62
C TYR A 381 11.19 17.83 10.87
N ASP A 382 12.16 17.15 11.43
CA ASP A 382 12.00 16.45 12.70
C ASP A 382 12.33 17.43 13.83
N ILE A 383 11.31 17.82 14.59
CA ILE A 383 11.43 18.82 15.65
C ILE A 383 12.31 18.30 16.80
N LYS A 384 12.22 17.01 17.12
CA LYS A 384 12.99 16.41 18.21
C LYS A 384 14.46 16.22 17.83
N ALA A 385 14.72 15.79 16.62
CA ALA A 385 16.08 15.61 16.13
C ALA A 385 16.73 16.94 15.69
N ASN A 386 15.94 18.01 15.56
CA ASN A 386 16.35 19.32 15.06
C ASN A 386 17.05 19.22 13.70
N LYS A 387 16.48 18.41 12.78
CA LYS A 387 17.07 18.11 11.47
C LYS A 387 16.02 18.10 10.38
N LEU A 388 16.42 18.55 9.20
CA LEU A 388 15.64 18.35 7.98
C LEU A 388 15.61 16.84 7.66
N THR A 389 14.44 16.35 7.32
CA THR A 389 14.28 15.00 6.77
C THR A 389 14.69 15.02 5.30
N THR A 390 14.75 13.84 4.68
CA THR A 390 15.05 13.76 3.25
C THR A 390 14.09 14.63 2.45
N SER A 391 14.62 15.60 1.77
CA SER A 391 13.86 16.53 0.93
C SER A 391 14.21 16.29 -0.51
N SER A 392 13.24 16.36 -1.41
CA SER A 392 13.47 16.20 -2.84
C SER A 392 12.74 17.27 -3.65
N ILE A 393 13.36 17.63 -4.75
CA ILE A 393 12.81 18.52 -5.76
C ILE A 393 12.88 17.77 -7.08
N SER A 394 11.78 17.69 -7.81
CA SER A 394 11.74 17.09 -9.14
C SER A 394 11.15 18.08 -10.14
N ILE A 395 11.80 18.17 -11.28
CA ILE A 395 11.38 18.99 -12.41
C ILE A 395 11.11 18.04 -13.57
N SER A 396 9.95 18.13 -14.16
CA SER A 396 9.58 17.39 -15.37
C SER A 396 9.23 18.36 -16.48
N ARG A 397 9.69 18.08 -17.70
CA ARG A 397 9.37 18.88 -18.86
C ARG A 397 9.08 18.00 -20.07
N ASP A 398 7.95 18.29 -20.68
CA ASP A 398 7.57 17.72 -21.98
C ASP A 398 8.15 18.58 -23.11
N LEU A 399 9.02 17.99 -23.91
CA LEU A 399 9.69 18.61 -25.05
C LEU A 399 9.15 18.07 -26.38
N HIS A 400 7.83 17.84 -26.48
CA HIS A 400 7.12 17.29 -27.63
C HIS A 400 7.46 15.80 -27.88
N CYS A 401 8.53 15.50 -28.59
CA CYS A 401 8.96 14.11 -28.85
C CYS A 401 9.86 13.57 -27.73
N TRP A 402 10.37 14.41 -26.84
CA TRP A 402 11.27 14.08 -25.75
C TRP A 402 10.60 14.35 -24.41
N GLN A 403 11.03 13.64 -23.41
CA GLN A 403 10.67 13.89 -22.00
C GLN A 403 11.94 14.10 -21.21
N MET A 404 11.97 15.16 -20.42
CA MET A 404 13.06 15.47 -19.50
C MET A 404 12.57 15.36 -18.07
N SER A 405 13.37 14.75 -17.22
CA SER A 405 13.19 14.76 -15.77
C SER A 405 14.49 15.03 -15.05
N PHE A 406 14.41 15.84 -14.02
CA PHE A 406 15.51 16.12 -13.09
C PHE A 406 15.00 15.92 -11.68
N SER A 407 15.69 15.12 -10.88
CA SER A 407 15.39 14.90 -9.48
C SER A 407 16.61 15.19 -8.64
N TRP A 408 16.43 15.91 -7.55
CA TRP A 408 17.50 16.34 -6.66
C TRP A 408 17.13 16.17 -5.20
N ILE A 409 17.99 15.50 -4.44
CA ILE A 409 17.93 15.34 -3.00
C ILE A 409 19.10 16.10 -2.39
N PRO A 410 18.91 17.38 -2.01
CA PRO A 410 20.02 18.26 -1.59
C PRO A 410 20.59 17.92 -0.22
N PHE A 411 19.78 17.32 0.69
CA PHE A 411 20.12 17.12 2.08
C PHE A 411 19.92 15.69 2.53
N GLY A 412 20.61 15.29 3.60
CA GLY A 412 20.46 13.99 4.23
C GLY A 412 21.54 12.99 3.84
N PHE A 413 21.38 11.76 4.33
CA PHE A 413 22.34 10.67 4.12
C PHE A 413 22.33 10.15 2.67
N HIS A 414 21.23 10.35 1.94
CA HIS A 414 21.05 9.91 0.55
C HIS A 414 21.10 11.08 -0.45
N ARG A 415 22.02 12.02 -0.24
CA ARG A 415 22.20 13.11 -1.21
C ARG A 415 22.47 12.54 -2.60
N SER A 416 21.67 12.97 -3.56
CA SER A 416 21.79 12.49 -4.94
C SER A 416 21.09 13.44 -5.89
N TRP A 417 21.47 13.37 -7.14
CA TRP A 417 20.71 13.96 -8.21
C TRP A 417 20.68 13.01 -9.41
N SER A 418 19.64 13.10 -10.19
CA SER A 418 19.50 12.36 -11.43
C SER A 418 18.89 13.27 -12.49
N PHE A 419 19.41 13.16 -13.68
CA PHE A 419 18.92 13.82 -14.88
C PHE A 419 18.67 12.75 -15.94
N ASN A 420 17.49 12.79 -16.52
CA ASN A 420 17.09 11.90 -17.60
C ASN A 420 16.46 12.74 -18.71
N ILE A 421 16.85 12.47 -19.94
CA ILE A 421 16.17 12.95 -21.14
C ILE A 421 16.08 11.80 -22.14
N GLY A 422 14.87 11.47 -22.59
CA GLY A 422 14.65 10.35 -23.48
C GLY A 422 13.49 10.61 -24.44
N VAL A 423 13.46 9.85 -25.53
CA VAL A 423 12.39 9.90 -26.51
C VAL A 423 11.15 9.19 -25.96
N LYS A 424 9.96 9.74 -26.21
CA LYS A 424 8.68 9.18 -25.77
C LYS A 424 8.23 7.94 -26.56
N ALA A 425 8.71 7.80 -27.79
CA ALA A 425 8.34 6.67 -28.63
C ALA A 425 8.95 5.36 -28.09
N ALA A 426 8.13 4.39 -27.83
CA ALA A 426 8.57 3.08 -27.26
C ALA A 426 9.57 2.37 -28.19
N SER A 427 9.45 2.54 -29.52
CA SER A 427 10.39 1.99 -30.51
C SER A 427 11.78 2.63 -30.49
N LEU A 428 11.94 3.77 -29.84
CA LEU A 428 13.19 4.53 -29.74
C LEU A 428 13.60 4.73 -28.26
N SER A 429 13.19 3.83 -27.37
CA SER A 429 13.45 3.91 -25.93
C SER A 429 14.94 3.92 -25.57
N ASP A 430 15.80 3.45 -26.47
CA ASP A 430 17.26 3.44 -26.29
C ASP A 430 17.90 4.82 -26.56
N LEU A 431 17.17 5.73 -27.24
CA LEU A 431 17.60 7.11 -27.38
C LEU A 431 17.29 7.90 -26.12
N LYS A 432 18.15 7.75 -25.14
CA LYS A 432 18.08 8.45 -23.86
C LYS A 432 19.47 8.84 -23.38
N TYR A 433 19.50 9.90 -22.60
CA TYR A 433 20.68 10.28 -21.83
C TYR A 433 20.31 10.29 -20.35
N ASP A 434 20.97 9.45 -19.60
CA ASP A 434 20.82 9.33 -18.16
C ASP A 434 22.12 9.74 -17.47
N LYS A 435 22.05 10.66 -16.53
CA LYS A 435 23.18 11.01 -15.67
C LYS A 435 22.70 11.13 -14.24
N SER A 436 23.35 10.44 -13.34
CA SER A 436 23.04 10.51 -11.91
C SER A 436 24.33 10.53 -11.11
N GLN A 437 24.25 11.11 -9.94
CA GLN A 437 25.31 11.07 -8.96
C GLN A 437 24.70 10.83 -7.58
N SER A 438 25.23 9.85 -6.89
CA SER A 438 24.86 9.53 -5.53
C SER A 438 26.02 9.74 -4.56
N MET A 439 25.75 9.72 -3.28
CA MET A 439 26.79 9.79 -2.26
C MET A 439 27.79 8.62 -2.35
N TYR A 440 27.37 7.49 -2.88
CA TYR A 440 28.20 6.30 -3.04
C TYR A 440 29.22 6.43 -4.18
N ASP A 441 28.96 7.28 -5.17
CA ASP A 441 29.86 7.50 -6.31
C ASP A 441 31.13 8.28 -5.91
N ASN A 442 31.16 8.88 -4.73
CA ASN A 442 32.31 9.62 -4.18
C ASN A 442 33.08 8.82 -3.11
N MET A 443 32.76 7.53 -2.93
CA MET A 443 33.44 6.66 -1.95
C MET A 443 34.52 5.77 -2.57
N TYR A 444 34.83 5.94 -3.87
CA TYR A 444 35.91 5.23 -4.56
C TYR A 444 36.91 6.21 -5.15
#